data_61fe0327d5db7fe43a9853d8f80529bc
#
_entry.id   61fe0327d5db7fe43a9853d8f80529bc
#
_cell.length_a   1.000
_cell.length_b   1.000
_cell.length_c   1.000
_cell.angle_alpha   90.00
_cell.angle_beta   90.00
_cell.angle_gamma   90.00
#
_symmetry.space_group_name_H-M   'P 1'
#
loop_
_entity.id
_entity.type
_entity.pdbx_description
1 polymer ?
#
loop_
_entity_poly.entity_id
_entity_poly.type
_entity_poly.pdbx_seq_one_letter_code
_entity_poly.pdbx_strand_id
1 'polypeptide(L)'
;MKKISVFMIAATCLMACSQATQVKQAATNGEVLSFNLDGQKVTWIQDNTGLRLMPAQLFVGADSAMIDSLGVRDGVPASMSAFLVQVDGKNLLFDTGMGGNLLRRLDSIGVPPSAIDYLYITHFHGDHIGGMLKGDTVIFPNAQVYAAQLEYDAWVTNAEPGQNAQQINTMKAYEANLHLFNFGDTLPMGVVAIDAKGHTPGHTAFQSGRLLVIGDLMHGAALQLVNPDICASFDADKANSIESRRRLLKYAADNNLVYVGMHLPPLKAEDFK
;
A
#
# COMPACT_ATOMS: atom_id res chain seq x y z
N MET A 1 -10.50 -8.85 38.93
CA MET A 1 -10.14 -8.99 37.48
C MET A 1 -10.35 -7.64 36.82
N LYS A 2 -9.30 -6.84 36.67
CA LYS A 2 -9.37 -5.51 36.05
C LYS A 2 -9.17 -5.69 34.55
N LYS A 3 -10.17 -5.29 33.74
CA LYS A 3 -10.06 -5.23 32.30
C LYS A 3 -9.09 -4.09 31.95
N ILE A 4 -7.94 -4.44 31.38
CA ILE A 4 -6.99 -3.47 30.84
C ILE A 4 -7.49 -3.17 29.43
N SER A 5 -8.09 -1.99 29.25
CA SER A 5 -8.36 -1.43 27.92
C SER A 5 -7.00 -0.99 27.35
N VAL A 6 -6.58 -1.64 26.29
CA VAL A 6 -5.41 -1.20 25.51
C VAL A 6 -5.81 0.07 24.78
N PHE A 7 -5.38 1.21 25.31
CA PHE A 7 -5.43 2.47 24.59
C PHE A 7 -4.35 2.44 23.51
N MET A 8 -4.78 2.50 22.25
CA MET A 8 -3.91 2.89 21.16
C MET A 8 -3.47 4.32 21.43
N ILE A 9 -2.18 4.52 21.70
CA ILE A 9 -1.60 5.86 21.82
C ILE A 9 -1.49 6.40 20.38
N ALA A 10 -2.54 7.10 19.94
CA ALA A 10 -2.40 8.08 18.91
C ALA A 10 -1.50 9.18 19.48
N ALA A 11 -0.33 9.40 18.87
CA ALA A 11 0.52 10.54 19.22
C ALA A 11 -0.27 11.81 18.88
N THR A 12 -0.96 12.35 19.87
CA THR A 12 -1.59 13.66 19.80
C THR A 12 -0.52 14.72 19.83
N CYS A 13 -0.10 15.17 18.64
CA CYS A 13 0.45 16.52 18.51
C CYS A 13 -0.74 17.48 18.59
N LEU A 14 -0.82 18.17 19.71
CA LEU A 14 -1.75 19.26 19.96
C LEU A 14 -1.38 20.50 19.15
N MET A 15 -2.42 21.08 18.53
CA MET A 15 -2.66 22.48 18.20
C MET A 15 -2.17 23.01 16.85
N ALA A 16 -3.10 23.10 15.91
CA ALA A 16 -3.54 24.40 15.37
C ALA A 16 -4.94 24.24 14.76
N CYS A 17 -5.86 25.02 15.24
CA CYS A 17 -7.24 25.12 14.80
C CYS A 17 -7.30 25.67 13.37
N SER A 18 -7.79 24.86 12.38
CA SER A 18 -8.52 25.39 11.23
C SER A 18 -9.20 24.25 10.46
N GLN A 19 -10.53 24.33 10.41
CA GLN A 19 -11.45 23.63 9.51
C GLN A 19 -11.25 22.10 9.35
N ALA A 20 -11.89 21.35 10.23
CA ALA A 20 -12.14 19.94 10.02
C ALA A 20 -12.94 19.76 8.72
N THR A 21 -12.27 19.32 7.66
CA THR A 21 -12.92 18.89 6.43
C THR A 21 -13.77 17.68 6.77
N GLN A 22 -15.08 17.79 6.68
CA GLN A 22 -15.99 16.69 6.97
C GLN A 22 -15.74 15.54 5.99
N VAL A 23 -15.20 14.45 6.51
CA VAL A 23 -15.11 13.18 5.79
C VAL A 23 -16.53 12.62 5.69
N LYS A 24 -17.20 12.81 4.54
CA LYS A 24 -18.45 12.13 4.24
C LYS A 24 -18.17 10.68 3.88
N GLN A 25 -18.56 9.79 4.75
CA GLN A 25 -18.42 8.35 4.60
C GLN A 25 -19.53 7.78 3.70
N ALA A 26 -19.15 6.97 2.71
CA ALA A 26 -20.02 5.98 2.11
C ALA A 26 -19.71 4.63 2.76
N ALA A 27 -20.57 4.15 3.64
CA ALA A 27 -20.38 2.86 4.29
C ALA A 27 -20.59 1.73 3.29
N THR A 28 -19.63 0.84 3.19
CA THR A 28 -19.75 -0.46 2.54
C THR A 28 -19.22 -1.54 3.50
N ASN A 29 -19.59 -2.76 3.28
CA ASN A 29 -19.51 -4.00 4.05
C ASN A 29 -18.19 -4.36 4.78
N GLY A 30 -17.42 -3.41 5.31
CA GLY A 30 -16.17 -3.68 6.04
C GLY A 30 -14.98 -4.12 5.17
N GLU A 31 -15.18 -4.31 3.87
CA GLU A 31 -14.18 -4.75 2.89
C GLU A 31 -13.80 -3.66 1.88
N VAL A 32 -14.58 -2.60 1.82
CA VAL A 32 -14.34 -1.38 1.03
C VAL A 32 -14.70 -0.19 1.90
N LEU A 33 -13.80 0.77 2.01
CA LEU A 33 -13.99 2.00 2.77
C LEU A 33 -13.58 3.20 1.92
N SER A 34 -14.48 4.18 1.77
CA SER A 34 -14.17 5.42 1.06
C SER A 34 -14.18 6.61 2.01
N PHE A 35 -13.24 7.53 1.79
CA PHE A 35 -13.17 8.83 2.46
C PHE A 35 -12.72 9.91 1.48
N ASN A 36 -12.98 11.19 1.82
CA ASN A 36 -12.49 12.31 1.04
C ASN A 36 -11.29 12.94 1.73
N LEU A 37 -10.25 13.21 0.94
CA LEU A 37 -9.04 13.89 1.38
C LEU A 37 -8.75 15.02 0.39
N ASP A 38 -8.99 16.26 0.80
CA ASP A 38 -8.72 17.49 0.02
C ASP A 38 -9.24 17.45 -1.42
N GLY A 39 -10.47 16.97 -1.61
CA GLY A 39 -11.10 16.88 -2.93
C GLY A 39 -10.84 15.57 -3.69
N GLN A 40 -9.96 14.73 -3.19
CA GLN A 40 -9.77 13.38 -3.71
C GLN A 40 -10.68 12.39 -2.97
N LYS A 41 -11.40 11.53 -3.69
CA LYS A 41 -12.08 10.39 -3.08
C LYS A 41 -11.12 9.21 -3.06
N VAL A 42 -10.67 8.85 -1.86
CA VAL A 42 -9.79 7.69 -1.62
C VAL A 42 -10.65 6.51 -1.20
N THR A 43 -10.45 5.37 -1.83
CA THR A 43 -11.14 4.12 -1.50
C THR A 43 -10.11 3.04 -1.20
N TRP A 44 -10.09 2.56 0.05
CA TRP A 44 -9.41 1.34 0.43
C TRP A 44 -10.23 0.14 -0.03
N ILE A 45 -9.59 -0.81 -0.69
CA ILE A 45 -10.22 -2.02 -1.24
C ILE A 45 -9.42 -3.22 -0.75
N GLN A 46 -9.97 -3.99 0.17
CA GLN A 46 -9.35 -5.21 0.66
C GLN A 46 -9.43 -6.30 -0.41
N ASP A 47 -8.33 -6.99 -0.70
CA ASP A 47 -8.35 -8.12 -1.66
C ASP A 47 -8.51 -9.48 -0.97
N ASN A 48 -7.98 -9.65 0.24
CA ASN A 48 -8.23 -10.87 1.03
C ASN A 48 -9.63 -10.87 1.68
N THR A 49 -10.06 -12.04 2.16
CA THR A 49 -11.29 -12.19 2.94
C THR A 49 -10.98 -12.13 4.43
N GLY A 50 -11.72 -11.31 5.16
CA GLY A 50 -11.62 -11.21 6.62
C GLY A 50 -10.27 -10.65 7.12
N LEU A 51 -10.02 -10.84 8.41
CA LEU A 51 -8.76 -10.44 9.05
C LEU A 51 -7.64 -11.39 8.66
N ARG A 52 -6.51 -10.84 8.22
CA ARG A 52 -5.25 -11.58 8.02
C ARG A 52 -4.37 -11.40 9.26
N LEU A 53 -3.81 -12.48 9.74
CA LEU A 53 -2.80 -12.47 10.79
C LEU A 53 -1.48 -12.96 10.21
N MET A 54 -0.45 -12.12 10.28
CA MET A 54 0.90 -12.52 9.88
C MET A 54 1.63 -13.14 11.06
N PRO A 55 2.31 -14.29 10.88
CA PRO A 55 3.11 -14.89 11.95
C PRO A 55 4.13 -13.90 12.53
N ALA A 56 4.15 -13.74 13.85
CA ALA A 56 5.06 -12.80 14.51
C ALA A 56 6.55 -13.11 14.23
N GLN A 57 6.89 -14.36 13.93
CA GLN A 57 8.23 -14.82 13.56
C GLN A 57 8.76 -14.20 12.24
N LEU A 58 7.88 -13.67 11.41
CA LEU A 58 8.27 -12.95 10.19
C LEU A 58 8.87 -11.57 10.47
N PHE A 59 8.74 -11.08 11.71
CA PHE A 59 9.18 -9.74 12.10
C PHE A 59 10.53 -9.82 12.84
N VAL A 60 11.61 -9.63 12.09
CA VAL A 60 13.00 -9.65 12.60
C VAL A 60 13.23 -8.44 13.50
N GLY A 61 13.72 -8.66 14.70
CA GLY A 61 13.94 -7.61 15.71
C GLY A 61 12.79 -7.47 16.72
N ALA A 62 11.66 -8.17 16.53
CA ALA A 62 10.62 -8.28 17.57
C ALA A 62 10.98 -9.40 18.54
N ASP A 63 11.17 -9.08 19.81
CA ASP A 63 11.39 -10.08 20.85
C ASP A 63 10.07 -10.59 21.44
N SER A 64 10.15 -11.69 22.22
CA SER A 64 8.97 -12.31 22.81
C SER A 64 8.27 -11.41 23.81
N ALA A 65 9.01 -10.56 24.54
CA ALA A 65 8.42 -9.65 25.51
C ALA A 65 7.59 -8.55 24.82
N MET A 66 8.08 -8.03 23.71
CA MET A 66 7.32 -7.09 22.88
C MET A 66 6.07 -7.74 22.29
N ILE A 67 6.20 -8.92 21.67
CA ILE A 67 5.09 -9.68 21.10
C ILE A 67 3.99 -9.92 22.16
N ASP A 68 4.38 -10.28 23.37
CA ASP A 68 3.44 -10.52 24.48
C ASP A 68 2.79 -9.22 24.95
N SER A 69 3.57 -8.17 25.13
CA SER A 69 3.06 -6.88 25.63
C SER A 69 2.06 -6.23 24.65
N LEU A 70 2.24 -6.46 23.36
CA LEU A 70 1.36 -5.96 22.30
C LEU A 70 0.19 -6.92 21.97
N GLY A 71 0.17 -8.11 22.57
CA GLY A 71 -0.90 -9.09 22.38
C GLY A 71 -0.98 -9.68 20.98
N VAL A 72 0.16 -9.76 20.27
CA VAL A 72 0.24 -10.23 18.88
C VAL A 72 0.89 -11.61 18.74
N ARG A 73 0.87 -12.41 19.80
CA ARG A 73 1.42 -13.78 19.82
C ARG A 73 0.73 -14.70 18.80
N ASP A 74 -0.58 -14.55 18.64
CA ASP A 74 -1.38 -15.34 17.69
C ASP A 74 -1.26 -14.83 16.25
N GLY A 75 -0.56 -13.73 16.04
CA GLY A 75 -0.27 -13.10 14.78
C GLY A 75 -0.49 -11.60 14.77
N VAL A 76 0.20 -10.93 13.87
CA VAL A 76 0.16 -9.48 13.69
C VAL A 76 -0.97 -9.14 12.72
N PRO A 77 -1.96 -8.31 13.12
CA PRO A 77 -3.05 -7.92 12.23
C PRO A 77 -2.55 -7.22 10.95
N ALA A 78 -3.04 -7.69 9.82
CA ALA A 78 -2.68 -7.20 8.49
C ALA A 78 -3.88 -7.26 7.54
N SER A 79 -3.70 -6.73 6.34
CA SER A 79 -4.61 -6.92 5.21
C SER A 79 -3.80 -7.26 3.94
N MET A 80 -4.50 -7.45 2.84
CA MET A 80 -3.97 -7.38 1.49
C MET A 80 -4.93 -6.45 0.75
N SER A 81 -4.46 -5.31 0.29
CA SER A 81 -5.34 -4.23 -0.17
C SER A 81 -4.76 -3.51 -1.37
N ALA A 82 -5.64 -2.80 -2.07
CA ALA A 82 -5.29 -1.80 -3.08
C ALA A 82 -6.01 -0.49 -2.74
N PHE A 83 -5.56 0.62 -3.33
CA PHE A 83 -6.16 1.93 -3.12
C PHE A 83 -6.59 2.53 -4.44
N LEU A 84 -7.86 2.91 -4.53
CA LEU A 84 -8.39 3.69 -5.65
C LEU A 84 -8.49 5.16 -5.23
N VAL A 85 -7.89 6.04 -6.01
CA VAL A 85 -8.04 7.49 -5.87
C VAL A 85 -8.80 8.02 -7.07
N GLN A 86 -9.91 8.71 -6.81
CA GLN A 86 -10.72 9.37 -7.82
C GLN A 86 -10.56 10.89 -7.68
N VAL A 87 -10.01 11.52 -8.70
CA VAL A 87 -9.70 12.96 -8.75
C VAL A 87 -9.78 13.46 -10.18
N ASP A 88 -10.35 14.65 -10.39
CA ASP A 88 -10.49 15.32 -11.68
C ASP A 88 -11.05 14.41 -12.80
N GLY A 89 -12.01 13.56 -12.45
CA GLY A 89 -12.65 12.62 -13.36
C GLY A 89 -11.79 11.43 -13.78
N LYS A 90 -10.64 11.20 -13.12
CA LYS A 90 -9.71 10.10 -13.33
C LYS A 90 -9.73 9.08 -12.20
N ASN A 91 -9.51 7.83 -12.54
CA ASN A 91 -9.40 6.70 -11.64
C ASN A 91 -7.94 6.22 -11.59
N LEU A 92 -7.28 6.44 -10.45
CA LEU A 92 -5.92 6.06 -10.17
C LEU A 92 -5.94 4.84 -9.24
N LEU A 93 -5.41 3.72 -9.67
CA LEU A 93 -5.33 2.51 -8.83
C LEU A 93 -3.87 2.30 -8.42
N PHE A 94 -3.65 2.10 -7.12
CA PHE A 94 -2.36 1.78 -6.53
C PHE A 94 -2.34 0.31 -6.13
N ASP A 95 -1.53 -0.48 -6.83
CA ASP A 95 -1.43 -1.95 -6.81
C ASP A 95 -2.75 -2.68 -7.13
N THR A 96 -2.67 -4.00 -7.23
CA THR A 96 -3.80 -4.82 -7.69
C THR A 96 -4.10 -6.04 -6.83
N GLY A 97 -3.39 -6.19 -5.69
CA GLY A 97 -3.53 -7.38 -4.88
C GLY A 97 -3.11 -8.66 -5.63
N MET A 98 -3.62 -9.79 -5.19
CA MET A 98 -3.55 -11.07 -5.91
C MET A 98 -4.62 -11.17 -7.01
N GLY A 99 -5.52 -10.18 -7.10
CA GLY A 99 -6.68 -10.23 -7.99
C GLY A 99 -7.82 -11.14 -7.48
N GLY A 100 -7.85 -11.42 -6.18
CA GLY A 100 -8.84 -12.28 -5.55
C GLY A 100 -10.24 -11.65 -5.51
N ASN A 101 -10.42 -10.67 -4.62
CA ASN A 101 -11.70 -9.96 -4.47
C ASN A 101 -11.69 -8.56 -5.07
N LEU A 102 -10.52 -8.02 -5.43
CA LEU A 102 -10.37 -6.65 -5.92
C LEU A 102 -11.35 -6.35 -7.05
N LEU A 103 -11.42 -7.20 -8.07
CA LEU A 103 -12.26 -6.95 -9.25
C LEU A 103 -13.74 -6.89 -8.89
N ARG A 104 -14.22 -7.83 -8.09
CA ARG A 104 -15.60 -7.85 -7.61
C ARG A 104 -15.93 -6.61 -6.77
N ARG A 105 -14.97 -6.15 -5.98
CA ARG A 105 -15.14 -4.96 -5.12
C ARG A 105 -15.09 -3.67 -5.91
N LEU A 106 -14.25 -3.57 -6.94
CA LEU A 106 -14.29 -2.47 -7.91
C LEU A 106 -15.64 -2.38 -8.61
N ASP A 107 -16.17 -3.52 -9.09
CA ASP A 107 -17.50 -3.58 -9.70
C ASP A 107 -18.59 -3.12 -8.72
N SER A 108 -18.51 -3.52 -7.45
CA SER A 108 -19.51 -3.16 -6.43
C SER A 108 -19.60 -1.66 -6.14
N ILE A 109 -18.55 -0.91 -6.44
CA ILE A 109 -18.50 0.55 -6.32
C ILE A 109 -18.68 1.28 -7.66
N GLY A 110 -19.02 0.54 -8.72
CA GLY A 110 -19.30 1.10 -10.05
C GLY A 110 -18.04 1.51 -10.83
N VAL A 111 -16.88 0.95 -10.50
CA VAL A 111 -15.61 1.24 -11.19
C VAL A 111 -15.07 -0.07 -11.81
N PRO A 112 -15.52 -0.44 -13.02
CA PRO A 112 -15.00 -1.64 -13.67
C PRO A 112 -13.51 -1.47 -14.02
N PRO A 113 -12.75 -2.57 -14.17
CA PRO A 113 -11.32 -2.50 -14.51
C PRO A 113 -10.99 -1.66 -15.75
N SER A 114 -11.88 -1.63 -16.74
CA SER A 114 -11.74 -0.82 -17.96
C SER A 114 -11.88 0.69 -17.71
N ALA A 115 -12.35 1.10 -16.54
CA ALA A 115 -12.45 2.50 -16.14
C ALA A 115 -11.20 3.02 -15.40
N ILE A 116 -10.20 2.17 -15.14
CA ILE A 116 -8.94 2.60 -14.54
C ILE A 116 -8.11 3.31 -15.60
N ASP A 117 -7.76 4.58 -15.33
CA ASP A 117 -6.95 5.41 -16.22
C ASP A 117 -5.44 5.21 -15.96
N TYR A 118 -5.05 5.13 -14.69
CA TYR A 118 -3.66 5.03 -14.27
C TYR A 118 -3.49 3.92 -13.24
N LEU A 119 -2.46 3.09 -13.41
CA LEU A 119 -2.10 2.03 -12.48
C LEU A 119 -0.67 2.30 -12.00
N TYR A 120 -0.52 2.61 -10.73
CA TYR A 120 0.74 2.87 -10.07
C TYR A 120 1.16 1.65 -9.28
N ILE A 121 2.29 1.03 -9.64
CA ILE A 121 2.78 -0.20 -9.02
C ILE A 121 3.91 0.15 -8.07
N THR A 122 3.72 -0.19 -6.77
CA THR A 122 4.73 0.08 -5.74
C THR A 122 5.95 -0.80 -5.90
N HIS A 123 5.74 -2.08 -6.22
CA HIS A 123 6.79 -3.07 -6.49
C HIS A 123 6.20 -4.34 -7.11
N PHE A 124 7.05 -5.30 -7.52
CA PHE A 124 6.62 -6.44 -8.34
C PHE A 124 6.39 -7.75 -7.58
N HIS A 125 6.12 -7.74 -6.28
CA HIS A 125 5.65 -8.94 -5.61
C HIS A 125 4.25 -9.36 -6.13
N GLY A 126 3.98 -10.66 -6.05
CA GLY A 126 2.76 -11.23 -6.62
C GLY A 126 1.46 -10.67 -6.05
N ASP A 127 1.48 -10.27 -4.79
CA ASP A 127 0.31 -9.66 -4.12
C ASP A 127 0.17 -8.14 -4.36
N HIS A 128 0.95 -7.58 -5.30
CA HIS A 128 0.81 -6.22 -5.82
C HIS A 128 0.47 -6.20 -7.31
N ILE A 129 1.00 -7.15 -8.08
CA ILE A 129 0.76 -7.24 -9.53
C ILE A 129 -0.17 -8.39 -9.93
N GLY A 130 -0.57 -9.26 -8.98
CA GLY A 130 -1.33 -10.48 -9.29
C GLY A 130 -2.69 -10.24 -9.93
N GLY A 131 -3.31 -9.10 -9.63
CA GLY A 131 -4.58 -8.71 -10.23
C GLY A 131 -4.47 -8.11 -11.64
N MET A 132 -3.27 -7.91 -12.18
CA MET A 132 -3.07 -7.33 -13.51
C MET A 132 -3.40 -8.30 -14.64
N LEU A 133 -3.16 -9.59 -14.43
CA LEU A 133 -3.44 -10.65 -15.41
C LEU A 133 -4.34 -11.74 -14.83
N LYS A 134 -5.18 -12.33 -15.69
CA LYS A 134 -5.89 -13.59 -15.41
C LYS A 134 -5.60 -14.55 -16.54
N GLY A 135 -4.69 -15.49 -16.31
CA GLY A 135 -4.05 -16.20 -17.42
C GLY A 135 -3.34 -15.21 -18.32
N ASP A 136 -3.64 -15.24 -19.62
CA ASP A 136 -3.09 -14.29 -20.60
C ASP A 136 -3.97 -13.03 -20.80
N THR A 137 -5.04 -12.88 -20.03
CA THR A 137 -5.98 -11.77 -20.20
C THR A 137 -5.53 -10.55 -19.39
N VAL A 138 -5.31 -9.43 -20.07
CA VAL A 138 -5.06 -8.11 -19.46
C VAL A 138 -6.34 -7.63 -18.76
N ILE A 139 -6.25 -7.35 -17.47
CA ILE A 139 -7.42 -6.99 -16.64
C ILE A 139 -7.75 -5.50 -16.74
N PHE A 140 -6.74 -4.64 -16.83
CA PHE A 140 -6.90 -3.18 -16.89
C PHE A 140 -6.49 -2.67 -18.29
N PRO A 141 -7.30 -2.92 -19.35
CA PRO A 141 -6.86 -2.76 -20.74
C PRO A 141 -6.63 -1.30 -21.15
N ASN A 142 -7.23 -0.34 -20.44
CA ASN A 142 -7.12 1.08 -20.76
C ASN A 142 -6.11 1.82 -19.85
N ALA A 143 -5.60 1.14 -18.81
CA ALA A 143 -4.72 1.77 -17.84
C ALA A 143 -3.33 2.05 -18.43
N GLN A 144 -2.80 3.25 -18.14
CA GLN A 144 -1.38 3.55 -18.28
C GLN A 144 -0.68 3.08 -17.01
N VAL A 145 0.29 2.19 -17.12
CA VAL A 145 0.97 1.53 -16.00
C VAL A 145 2.28 2.24 -15.70
N TYR A 146 2.49 2.58 -14.44
CA TYR A 146 3.70 3.26 -13.96
C TYR A 146 4.44 2.39 -12.97
N ALA A 147 5.73 2.12 -13.22
CA ALA A 147 6.60 1.33 -12.36
C ALA A 147 8.01 1.93 -12.30
N ALA A 148 8.73 1.72 -11.20
CA ALA A 148 10.09 2.21 -11.08
C ALA A 148 11.04 1.47 -12.05
N GLN A 149 11.94 2.22 -12.72
CA GLN A 149 12.99 1.64 -13.57
C GLN A 149 13.83 0.61 -12.78
N LEU A 150 14.21 0.94 -11.55
CA LEU A 150 15.00 0.02 -10.70
C LEU A 150 14.25 -1.28 -10.37
N GLU A 151 12.93 -1.22 -10.21
CA GLU A 151 12.12 -2.42 -9.98
C GLU A 151 12.05 -3.29 -11.24
N TYR A 152 11.81 -2.64 -12.39
CA TYR A 152 11.80 -3.32 -13.68
C TYR A 152 13.15 -3.98 -13.99
N ASP A 153 14.25 -3.28 -13.71
CA ASP A 153 15.59 -3.82 -13.94
C ASP A 153 15.86 -5.03 -13.06
N ALA A 154 15.48 -4.98 -11.77
CA ALA A 154 15.70 -6.08 -10.85
C ALA A 154 14.89 -7.34 -11.19
N TRP A 155 13.65 -7.18 -11.61
CA TRP A 155 12.74 -8.31 -11.79
C TRP A 155 12.59 -8.79 -13.24
N VAL A 156 12.90 -7.94 -14.22
CA VAL A 156 12.69 -8.23 -15.65
C VAL A 156 14.01 -8.22 -16.41
N THR A 157 14.74 -7.09 -16.41
CA THR A 157 15.95 -6.93 -17.23
C THR A 157 17.08 -7.84 -16.75
N ASN A 158 17.30 -7.91 -15.43
CA ASN A 158 18.40 -8.67 -14.82
C ASN A 158 17.94 -10.02 -14.25
N ALA A 159 16.72 -10.49 -14.62
CA ALA A 159 16.24 -11.78 -14.17
C ALA A 159 17.07 -12.93 -14.71
N GLU A 160 17.45 -13.87 -13.83
CA GLU A 160 18.09 -15.09 -14.26
C GLU A 160 17.11 -15.97 -15.06
N PRO A 161 17.59 -16.76 -16.04
CA PRO A 161 16.75 -17.61 -16.85
C PRO A 161 15.83 -18.51 -16.00
N GLY A 162 14.52 -18.44 -16.25
CA GLY A 162 13.52 -19.23 -15.53
C GLY A 162 13.04 -18.64 -14.21
N GLN A 163 13.59 -17.50 -13.79
CA GLN A 163 13.10 -16.76 -12.63
C GLN A 163 12.07 -15.70 -13.04
N ASN A 164 11.29 -15.22 -12.06
CA ASN A 164 10.39 -14.06 -12.18
C ASN A 164 9.38 -14.14 -13.34
N ALA A 165 8.93 -15.35 -13.69
CA ALA A 165 8.02 -15.55 -14.82
C ALA A 165 6.73 -14.73 -14.72
N GLN A 166 6.17 -14.56 -13.51
CA GLN A 166 4.99 -13.74 -13.29
C GLN A 166 5.28 -12.27 -13.63
N GLN A 167 6.37 -11.72 -13.10
CA GLN A 167 6.76 -10.31 -13.31
C GLN A 167 7.01 -10.05 -14.79
N ILE A 168 7.82 -10.89 -15.43
CA ILE A 168 8.17 -10.78 -16.85
C ILE A 168 6.92 -10.84 -17.72
N ASN A 169 6.03 -11.82 -17.51
CA ASN A 169 4.83 -11.99 -18.30
C ASN A 169 3.85 -10.83 -18.09
N THR A 170 3.70 -10.36 -16.85
CA THR A 170 2.83 -9.23 -16.54
C THR A 170 3.33 -7.95 -17.20
N MET A 171 4.61 -7.60 -17.03
CA MET A 171 5.15 -6.38 -17.62
C MET A 171 5.15 -6.43 -19.16
N LYS A 172 5.41 -7.59 -19.74
CA LYS A 172 5.31 -7.80 -21.20
C LYS A 172 3.88 -7.61 -21.71
N ALA A 173 2.87 -8.09 -20.99
CA ALA A 173 1.48 -7.93 -21.40
C ALA A 173 1.01 -6.46 -21.40
N TYR A 174 1.64 -5.62 -20.60
CA TYR A 174 1.39 -4.17 -20.55
C TYR A 174 2.43 -3.33 -21.30
N GLU A 175 3.35 -3.92 -22.04
CA GLU A 175 4.49 -3.23 -22.67
C GLU A 175 4.11 -1.95 -23.44
N ALA A 176 2.97 -1.98 -24.14
CA ALA A 176 2.48 -0.84 -24.91
C ALA A 176 2.04 0.37 -24.05
N ASN A 177 1.68 0.12 -22.79
CA ASN A 177 1.17 1.12 -21.85
C ASN A 177 2.04 1.26 -20.59
N LEU A 178 3.21 0.60 -20.56
CA LEU A 178 4.13 0.63 -19.44
C LEU A 178 5.07 1.83 -19.54
N HIS A 179 5.11 2.61 -18.47
CA HIS A 179 5.97 3.77 -18.30
C HIS A 179 6.90 3.57 -17.12
N LEU A 180 8.20 3.57 -17.38
CA LEU A 180 9.20 3.44 -16.33
C LEU A 180 9.64 4.83 -15.86
N PHE A 181 9.69 5.03 -14.54
CA PHE A 181 10.06 6.28 -13.91
C PHE A 181 11.26 6.14 -12.97
N ASN A 182 11.85 7.26 -12.57
CA ASN A 182 12.85 7.35 -11.52
C ASN A 182 12.28 7.98 -10.25
N PHE A 183 12.89 7.68 -9.11
CA PHE A 183 12.50 8.33 -7.85
C PHE A 183 12.62 9.85 -7.95
N GLY A 184 11.63 10.55 -7.45
CA GLY A 184 11.52 12.00 -7.50
C GLY A 184 10.73 12.53 -8.70
N ASP A 185 10.42 11.67 -9.68
CA ASP A 185 9.59 12.09 -10.81
C ASP A 185 8.17 12.44 -10.37
N THR A 186 7.60 13.43 -11.04
CA THR A 186 6.18 13.76 -10.97
C THR A 186 5.46 13.08 -12.12
N LEU A 187 4.61 12.14 -11.78
CA LEU A 187 3.82 11.32 -12.70
C LEU A 187 2.48 12.01 -13.02
N PRO A 188 1.68 11.48 -13.97
CA PRO A 188 0.35 12.01 -14.26
C PRO A 188 -0.49 12.24 -13.01
N MET A 189 -1.42 13.18 -13.09
CA MET A 189 -2.27 13.63 -11.98
C MET A 189 -1.50 14.20 -10.77
N GLY A 190 -0.23 14.60 -10.96
CA GLY A 190 0.61 15.17 -9.91
C GLY A 190 1.08 14.17 -8.86
N VAL A 191 1.03 12.87 -9.16
CA VAL A 191 1.54 11.83 -8.28
C VAL A 191 3.07 11.88 -8.25
N VAL A 192 3.66 11.96 -7.06
CA VAL A 192 5.11 11.98 -6.87
C VAL A 192 5.59 10.58 -6.47
N ALA A 193 6.59 10.07 -7.21
CA ALA A 193 7.23 8.80 -6.93
C ALA A 193 8.37 9.01 -5.92
N ILE A 194 8.27 8.40 -4.75
CA ILE A 194 9.22 8.59 -3.65
C ILE A 194 9.99 7.29 -3.40
N ASP A 195 11.32 7.38 -3.31
CA ASP A 195 12.19 6.26 -2.95
C ASP A 195 11.73 5.64 -1.61
N ALA A 196 11.38 4.36 -1.64
CA ALA A 196 11.03 3.56 -0.48
C ALA A 196 11.77 2.20 -0.50
N LYS A 197 12.88 2.14 -1.23
CA LYS A 197 13.66 0.90 -1.43
C LYS A 197 14.05 0.20 -0.13
N GLY A 198 14.25 -1.10 -0.23
CA GLY A 198 14.67 -1.96 0.86
C GLY A 198 13.81 -3.23 0.93
N HIS A 199 12.49 -3.09 0.88
CA HIS A 199 11.60 -4.25 0.72
C HIS A 199 11.86 -4.95 -0.62
N THR A 200 11.88 -4.18 -1.71
CA THR A 200 12.46 -4.57 -3.00
C THR A 200 13.43 -3.48 -3.48
N PRO A 201 14.27 -3.74 -4.51
CA PRO A 201 15.24 -2.77 -5.01
C PRO A 201 14.64 -1.45 -5.52
N GLY A 202 13.45 -1.50 -6.13
CA GLY A 202 12.75 -0.35 -6.68
C GLY A 202 11.45 -0.01 -5.96
N HIS A 203 11.23 -0.52 -4.74
CA HIS A 203 10.02 -0.23 -3.98
C HIS A 203 9.77 1.27 -3.85
N THR A 204 8.57 1.68 -4.22
CA THR A 204 8.17 3.08 -4.36
C THR A 204 6.98 3.39 -3.45
N ALA A 205 7.05 4.51 -2.74
CA ALA A 205 5.88 5.14 -2.15
C ALA A 205 5.36 6.23 -3.10
N PHE A 206 4.04 6.42 -3.17
CA PHE A 206 3.41 7.41 -4.03
C PHE A 206 2.70 8.47 -3.20
N GLN A 207 2.97 9.73 -3.49
CA GLN A 207 2.23 10.83 -2.89
C GLN A 207 1.25 11.43 -3.91
N SER A 208 -0.04 11.49 -3.55
CA SER A 208 -1.10 12.18 -4.29
C SER A 208 -1.75 13.22 -3.38
N GLY A 209 -1.41 14.48 -3.56
CA GLY A 209 -1.80 15.53 -2.63
C GLY A 209 -1.30 15.22 -1.21
N ARG A 210 -2.22 15.14 -0.23
CA ARG A 210 -1.88 14.75 1.15
C ARG A 210 -1.93 13.24 1.42
N LEU A 211 -2.30 12.43 0.45
CA LEU A 211 -2.25 10.97 0.57
C LEU A 211 -0.83 10.47 0.26
N LEU A 212 -0.30 9.62 1.13
CA LEU A 212 0.94 8.88 0.93
C LEU A 212 0.65 7.37 0.92
N VAL A 213 0.71 6.75 -0.25
CA VAL A 213 0.58 5.30 -0.42
C VAL A 213 1.97 4.71 -0.23
N ILE A 214 2.18 3.99 0.88
CA ILE A 214 3.51 3.54 1.32
C ILE A 214 3.89 2.13 0.85
N GLY A 215 3.03 1.43 0.08
CA GLY A 215 3.29 0.05 -0.32
C GLY A 215 3.59 -0.85 0.88
N ASP A 216 4.68 -1.57 0.78
CA ASP A 216 5.19 -2.53 1.76
C ASP A 216 6.29 -1.96 2.67
N LEU A 217 6.23 -0.65 2.91
CA LEU A 217 7.08 -0.01 3.91
C LEU A 217 6.86 -0.63 5.31
N MET A 218 5.65 -1.12 5.56
CA MET A 218 5.24 -1.82 6.79
C MET A 218 4.27 -2.96 6.48
N HIS A 219 4.46 -4.09 7.17
CA HIS A 219 3.61 -5.28 7.09
C HIS A 219 2.86 -5.55 8.41
N GLY A 220 3.34 -5.01 9.50
CA GLY A 220 2.78 -5.19 10.83
C GLY A 220 2.85 -3.91 11.64
N ALA A 221 1.86 -3.03 11.45
CA ALA A 221 1.78 -1.74 12.13
C ALA A 221 1.91 -1.86 13.65
N ALA A 222 1.31 -2.89 14.25
CA ALA A 222 1.37 -3.12 15.69
C ALA A 222 2.80 -3.24 16.25
N LEU A 223 3.74 -3.77 15.45
CA LEU A 223 5.15 -3.90 15.83
C LEU A 223 5.98 -2.73 15.27
N GLN A 224 5.84 -2.43 13.98
CA GLN A 224 6.73 -1.52 13.26
C GLN A 224 6.47 -0.04 13.52
N LEU A 225 5.30 0.35 14.06
CA LEU A 225 5.06 1.69 14.56
C LEU A 225 5.65 1.89 15.98
N VAL A 226 5.72 0.82 16.77
CA VAL A 226 6.35 0.86 18.11
C VAL A 226 7.88 0.87 17.97
N ASN A 227 8.41 0.04 17.06
CA ASN A 227 9.83 0.01 16.76
C ASN A 227 10.04 -0.05 15.23
N PRO A 228 10.36 1.09 14.58
CA PRO A 228 10.59 1.14 13.14
C PRO A 228 11.79 0.31 12.63
N ASP A 229 12.62 -0.23 13.53
CA ASP A 229 13.78 -1.07 13.16
C ASP A 229 13.41 -2.55 12.97
N ILE A 230 12.17 -2.91 13.27
CA ILE A 230 11.65 -4.24 12.98
C ILE A 230 11.42 -4.39 11.49
N CYS A 231 12.06 -5.41 10.88
CA CYS A 231 11.93 -5.70 9.46
C CYS A 231 11.07 -6.94 9.22
N ALA A 232 10.45 -7.01 8.04
CA ALA A 232 9.97 -8.29 7.54
C ALA A 232 11.17 -9.20 7.20
N SER A 233 11.05 -10.50 7.48
CA SER A 233 12.14 -11.46 7.22
C SER A 233 12.48 -11.54 5.73
N PHE A 234 11.54 -11.20 4.88
CA PHE A 234 11.61 -11.18 3.42
C PHE A 234 11.93 -9.80 2.82
N ASP A 235 12.26 -8.79 3.64
CA ASP A 235 12.85 -7.55 3.13
C ASP A 235 14.20 -7.84 2.48
N ALA A 236 14.37 -7.48 1.21
CA ALA A 236 15.58 -7.76 0.41
C ALA A 236 16.81 -7.06 1.00
N ASP A 237 16.65 -5.83 1.46
CA ASP A 237 17.68 -5.05 2.15
C ASP A 237 17.08 -4.43 3.43
N LYS A 238 17.33 -5.09 4.55
CA LYS A 238 16.78 -4.68 5.86
C LYS A 238 17.27 -3.31 6.31
N ALA A 239 18.52 -2.94 6.00
CA ALA A 239 19.06 -1.65 6.38
C ALA A 239 18.36 -0.51 5.62
N ASN A 240 18.21 -0.64 4.31
CA ASN A 240 17.44 0.31 3.51
C ASN A 240 15.95 0.32 3.87
N SER A 241 15.34 -0.83 4.21
CA SER A 241 13.93 -0.89 4.68
C SER A 241 13.73 -0.07 5.95
N ILE A 242 14.64 -0.18 6.93
CA ILE A 242 14.62 0.61 8.17
C ILE A 242 14.75 2.11 7.86
N GLU A 243 15.76 2.47 7.05
CA GLU A 243 16.02 3.86 6.69
C GLU A 243 14.82 4.48 5.96
N SER A 244 14.28 3.80 4.93
CA SER A 244 13.12 4.24 4.18
C SER A 244 11.90 4.41 5.09
N ARG A 245 11.65 3.47 6.00
CA ARG A 245 10.55 3.54 6.96
C ARG A 245 10.67 4.75 7.89
N ARG A 246 11.83 4.95 8.51
CA ARG A 246 12.08 6.09 9.39
C ARG A 246 11.91 7.41 8.66
N ARG A 247 12.52 7.52 7.49
CA ARG A 247 12.48 8.72 6.65
C ARG A 247 11.06 9.05 6.20
N LEU A 248 10.30 8.07 5.71
CA LEU A 248 8.95 8.30 5.18
C LEU A 248 7.92 8.53 6.27
N LEU A 249 8.03 7.89 7.43
CA LEU A 249 7.17 8.20 8.58
C LEU A 249 7.42 9.62 9.08
N LYS A 250 8.69 10.04 9.15
CA LYS A 250 9.03 11.44 9.49
C LYS A 250 8.52 12.41 8.42
N TYR A 251 8.72 12.10 7.14
CA TYR A 251 8.22 12.90 6.03
C TYR A 251 6.70 13.09 6.09
N ALA A 252 5.96 12.01 6.35
CA ALA A 252 4.51 12.07 6.51
C ALA A 252 4.10 13.00 7.67
N ALA A 253 4.78 12.90 8.82
CA ALA A 253 4.50 13.74 9.97
C ALA A 253 4.83 15.22 9.71
N ASP A 254 6.01 15.52 9.15
CA ASP A 254 6.47 16.89 8.87
C ASP A 254 5.57 17.61 7.84
N ASN A 255 4.96 16.87 6.91
CA ASN A 255 4.13 17.41 5.85
C ASN A 255 2.62 17.20 6.08
N ASN A 256 2.23 16.74 7.27
CA ASN A 256 0.82 16.46 7.62
C ASN A 256 0.12 15.55 6.59
N LEU A 257 0.81 14.49 6.15
CA LEU A 257 0.27 13.52 5.21
C LEU A 257 -0.51 12.41 5.91
N VAL A 258 -1.53 11.90 5.23
CA VAL A 258 -2.23 10.67 5.61
C VAL A 258 -1.56 9.52 4.86
N TYR A 259 -0.92 8.60 5.56
CA TYR A 259 -0.33 7.44 4.92
C TYR A 259 -1.22 6.20 5.00
N VAL A 260 -1.19 5.40 3.94
CA VAL A 260 -1.91 4.14 3.78
C VAL A 260 -0.99 3.10 3.16
N GLY A 261 -1.15 1.83 3.52
CA GLY A 261 -0.30 0.73 3.04
C GLY A 261 -1.08 -0.54 2.78
N MET A 262 -0.59 -1.37 1.86
CA MET A 262 -1.29 -2.54 1.36
C MET A 262 -1.46 -3.62 2.42
N HIS A 263 -0.52 -3.71 3.36
CA HIS A 263 -0.55 -4.69 4.45
C HIS A 263 -0.91 -4.11 5.82
N LEU A 264 -1.25 -2.82 5.89
CA LEU A 264 -1.75 -2.27 7.14
C LEU A 264 -3.08 -2.93 7.53
N PRO A 265 -3.46 -2.94 8.82
CA PRO A 265 -4.76 -3.45 9.25
C PRO A 265 -5.90 -2.77 8.47
N PRO A 266 -7.07 -3.43 8.35
CA PRO A 266 -8.24 -2.84 7.73
C PRO A 266 -8.54 -1.46 8.31
N LEU A 267 -8.70 -0.48 7.42
CA LEU A 267 -9.04 0.88 7.81
C LEU A 267 -10.44 0.93 8.42
N LYS A 268 -10.64 1.83 9.38
CA LYS A 268 -11.93 2.08 9.99
C LYS A 268 -12.32 3.55 9.82
N ALA A 269 -13.60 3.80 9.81
CA ALA A 269 -14.12 5.17 9.69
C ALA A 269 -13.58 6.14 10.76
N GLU A 270 -13.25 5.62 11.92
CA GLU A 270 -12.70 6.38 13.04
C GLU A 270 -11.25 6.83 12.83
N ASP A 271 -10.51 6.18 11.91
CA ASP A 271 -9.11 6.51 11.60
C ASP A 271 -8.99 7.85 10.85
N PHE A 272 -10.12 8.42 10.38
CA PHE A 272 -10.19 9.66 9.59
C PHE A 272 -10.98 10.80 10.27
N LYS A 273 -11.21 10.71 11.58
CA LYS A 273 -11.94 11.72 12.36
C LYS A 273 -11.04 12.76 12.98
#